data_b5a9dfe96fc2591600867f8fc6f31a84
#
_entry.id   b5a9dfe96fc2591600867f8fc6f31a84
#
_cell.length_a   1.000
_cell.length_b   1.000
_cell.length_c   1.000
_cell.angle_alpha   90.00
_cell.angle_beta   90.00
_cell.angle_gamma   90.00
#
_symmetry.space_group_name_H-M   'P 1'
#
loop_
_entity.id
_entity.type
_entity.pdbx_description
1 polymer ?
#
loop_
_entity_poly.entity_id
_entity_poly.type
_entity_poly.pdbx_seq_one_letter_code
_entity_poly.pdbx_strand_id
1 'polypeptide(L)'
;FMVEMVETAHILKYATQKSLIILDEIGRGTSTYDGVSIAWAVADYLVSQGKKGPKTLFATHYHELQKLEMDHPERLSNHHMAIEDHRGVPIFLYHIVKGPASHSYGIAVAQLAGVPENVIVRARTVLQGLESSLDHTSKNDSSDLKKALQSLNIESLTPIEALGYLADIQKKLRS
;
A
#
# COMPACT_ATOMS: atom_id res chain seq x y z
N PHE A 1 -1.00 -13.71 -16.88
CA PHE A 1 -2.03 -13.00 -16.10
C PHE A 1 -3.38 -13.68 -16.13
N MET A 2 -3.94 -14.03 -17.34
CA MET A 2 -5.27 -14.70 -17.43
C MET A 2 -5.31 -16.03 -16.65
N VAL A 3 -4.31 -16.89 -16.76
CA VAL A 3 -4.22 -18.16 -16.03
C VAL A 3 -4.22 -17.91 -14.52
N GLU A 4 -3.41 -16.97 -14.05
CA GLU A 4 -3.37 -16.54 -12.65
C GLU A 4 -4.75 -16.10 -12.14
N MET A 5 -5.49 -15.31 -12.93
CA MET A 5 -6.84 -14.87 -12.57
C MET A 5 -7.87 -16.01 -12.56
N VAL A 6 -7.76 -16.97 -13.47
CA VAL A 6 -8.63 -18.17 -13.47
C VAL A 6 -8.39 -19.01 -12.21
N GLU A 7 -7.13 -19.21 -11.81
CA GLU A 7 -6.79 -19.94 -10.58
C GLU A 7 -7.24 -19.17 -9.33
N THR A 8 -7.02 -17.86 -9.29
CA THR A 8 -7.51 -17.01 -8.22
C THR A 8 -9.03 -17.08 -8.08
N ALA A 9 -9.77 -16.98 -9.18
CA ALA A 9 -11.22 -17.10 -9.18
C ALA A 9 -11.69 -18.48 -8.68
N HIS A 10 -10.99 -19.57 -9.05
CA HIS A 10 -11.25 -20.90 -8.54
C HIS A 10 -11.05 -20.98 -7.03
N ILE A 11 -9.93 -20.46 -6.52
CA ILE A 11 -9.64 -20.40 -5.08
C ILE A 11 -10.74 -19.65 -4.33
N LEU A 12 -11.09 -18.44 -4.78
CA LEU A 12 -12.10 -17.60 -4.12
C LEU A 12 -13.49 -18.28 -4.11
N LYS A 13 -13.82 -19.05 -5.15
CA LYS A 13 -15.10 -19.74 -5.28
C LYS A 13 -15.21 -21.01 -4.41
N TYR A 14 -14.12 -21.75 -4.24
CA TYR A 14 -14.17 -23.09 -3.65
C TYR A 14 -13.45 -23.23 -2.31
N ALA A 15 -12.72 -22.20 -1.87
CA ALA A 15 -12.05 -22.22 -0.59
C ALA A 15 -13.04 -22.30 0.57
N THR A 16 -12.70 -23.09 1.58
CA THR A 16 -13.48 -23.28 2.80
C THR A 16 -12.64 -22.98 4.03
N GLN A 17 -13.25 -22.95 5.21
CA GLN A 17 -12.52 -22.81 6.49
C GLN A 17 -11.44 -23.88 6.73
N LYS A 18 -11.47 -25.00 5.99
CA LYS A 18 -10.46 -26.07 6.07
C LYS A 18 -9.33 -25.91 5.06
N SER A 19 -9.44 -24.93 4.17
CA SER A 19 -8.43 -24.67 3.13
C SER A 19 -7.24 -23.91 3.71
N LEU A 20 -6.05 -24.25 3.23
CA LEU A 20 -4.85 -23.44 3.33
C LEU A 20 -4.58 -22.85 1.93
N ILE A 21 -4.58 -21.55 1.83
CA ILE A 21 -4.32 -20.81 0.60
C ILE A 21 -2.91 -20.24 0.66
N ILE A 22 -2.17 -20.38 -0.42
CA ILE A 22 -0.86 -19.76 -0.61
C ILE A 22 -0.95 -18.92 -1.88
N LEU A 23 -0.84 -17.61 -1.74
CA LEU A 23 -0.84 -16.64 -2.82
C LEU A 23 0.52 -15.98 -2.87
N ASP A 24 1.16 -16.04 -4.03
CA ASP A 24 2.52 -15.54 -4.25
C ASP A 24 2.50 -14.51 -5.39
N GLU A 25 2.64 -13.23 -5.02
CA GLU A 25 2.74 -12.07 -5.90
C GLU A 25 1.62 -11.92 -6.94
N ILE A 26 0.36 -12.08 -6.51
CA ILE A 26 -0.81 -11.84 -7.37
C ILE A 26 -0.79 -10.42 -7.94
N GLY A 27 -1.15 -10.30 -9.22
CA GLY A 27 -1.29 -9.02 -9.92
C GLY A 27 0.00 -8.54 -10.61
N ARG A 28 1.05 -9.34 -10.64
CA ARG A 28 2.35 -8.97 -11.25
C ARG A 28 2.31 -8.87 -12.77
N GLY A 29 1.32 -9.50 -13.41
CA GLY A 29 1.21 -9.59 -14.88
C GLY A 29 0.41 -8.47 -15.56
N THR A 30 0.11 -7.37 -14.87
CA THR A 30 -0.66 -6.23 -15.40
C THR A 30 -0.05 -4.89 -14.96
N SER A 31 -0.74 -3.76 -15.18
CA SER A 31 -0.28 -2.46 -14.70
C SER A 31 -0.21 -2.42 -13.17
N THR A 32 0.69 -1.60 -12.62
CA THR A 32 0.91 -1.52 -11.17
C THR A 32 -0.39 -1.23 -10.41
N TYR A 33 -1.19 -0.26 -10.89
CA TYR A 33 -2.44 0.11 -10.21
C TYR A 33 -3.51 -0.98 -10.30
N ASP A 34 -3.65 -1.65 -11.45
CA ASP A 34 -4.56 -2.80 -11.57
C ASP A 34 -4.12 -3.94 -10.66
N GLY A 35 -2.81 -4.24 -10.66
CA GLY A 35 -2.22 -5.31 -9.86
C GLY A 35 -2.45 -5.12 -8.37
N VAL A 36 -2.12 -3.94 -7.82
CA VAL A 36 -2.34 -3.64 -6.39
C VAL A 36 -3.82 -3.64 -6.03
N SER A 37 -4.70 -3.14 -6.93
CA SER A 37 -6.15 -3.10 -6.69
C SER A 37 -6.74 -4.51 -6.61
N ILE A 38 -6.34 -5.42 -7.51
CA ILE A 38 -6.77 -6.81 -7.50
C ILE A 38 -6.23 -7.53 -6.25
N ALA A 39 -4.93 -7.39 -5.96
CA ALA A 39 -4.30 -8.00 -4.80
C ALA A 39 -4.97 -7.56 -3.49
N TRP A 40 -5.25 -6.25 -3.37
CA TRP A 40 -5.99 -5.70 -2.22
C TRP A 40 -7.38 -6.32 -2.09
N ALA A 41 -8.18 -6.31 -3.17
CA ALA A 41 -9.54 -6.82 -3.15
C ALA A 41 -9.58 -8.33 -2.82
N VAL A 42 -8.63 -9.12 -3.32
CA VAL A 42 -8.49 -10.55 -3.00
C VAL A 42 -8.13 -10.74 -1.53
N ALA A 43 -7.16 -10.01 -0.99
CA ALA A 43 -6.77 -10.11 0.40
C ALA A 43 -7.90 -9.70 1.35
N ASP A 44 -8.57 -8.58 1.07
CA ASP A 44 -9.71 -8.08 1.84
C ASP A 44 -10.88 -9.08 1.81
N TYR A 45 -11.22 -9.64 0.64
CA TYR A 45 -12.24 -10.67 0.52
C TYR A 45 -11.93 -11.88 1.40
N LEU A 46 -10.70 -12.41 1.37
CA LEU A 46 -10.31 -13.58 2.14
C LEU A 46 -10.34 -13.33 3.66
N VAL A 47 -9.90 -12.16 4.11
CA VAL A 47 -9.89 -11.80 5.53
C VAL A 47 -11.30 -11.50 6.05
N SER A 48 -12.18 -10.94 5.22
CA SER A 48 -13.57 -10.59 5.56
C SER A 48 -14.47 -11.80 5.79
N GLN A 49 -14.07 -13.03 5.36
CA GLN A 49 -14.81 -14.25 5.62
C GLN A 49 -14.95 -14.60 7.13
N GLY A 50 -14.30 -13.83 7.98
CA GLY A 50 -14.35 -13.98 9.44
C GLY A 50 -13.79 -15.33 9.90
N LYS A 51 -14.33 -15.87 11.01
CA LYS A 51 -13.88 -17.16 11.58
C LYS A 51 -14.13 -18.37 10.67
N LYS A 52 -14.96 -18.23 9.65
CA LYS A 52 -15.25 -19.27 8.64
C LYS A 52 -14.36 -19.18 7.41
N GLY A 53 -13.50 -18.18 7.32
CA GLY A 53 -12.56 -18.00 6.20
C GLY A 53 -11.40 -19.00 6.24
N PRO A 54 -10.74 -19.22 5.09
CA PRO A 54 -9.56 -20.06 4.98
C PRO A 54 -8.36 -19.46 5.73
N LYS A 55 -7.36 -20.31 6.02
CA LYS A 55 -6.03 -19.83 6.42
C LYS A 55 -5.27 -19.43 5.17
N THR A 56 -4.69 -18.23 5.16
CA THR A 56 -4.03 -17.70 3.97
C THR A 56 -2.62 -17.21 4.31
N LEU A 57 -1.66 -17.59 3.48
CA LEU A 57 -0.34 -16.97 3.39
C LEU A 57 -0.34 -16.15 2.10
N PHE A 58 -0.12 -14.84 2.22
CA PHE A 58 -0.15 -13.91 1.10
C PHE A 58 1.21 -13.23 0.99
N ALA A 59 2.04 -13.66 0.04
CA ALA A 59 3.30 -12.99 -0.27
C ALA A 59 3.06 -11.91 -1.33
N THR A 60 3.57 -10.71 -1.11
CA THR A 60 3.42 -9.58 -2.03
C THR A 60 4.53 -8.56 -1.85
N HIS A 61 4.82 -7.83 -2.91
CA HIS A 61 5.68 -6.66 -2.90
C HIS A 61 4.89 -5.34 -2.80
N TYR A 62 3.56 -5.40 -2.75
CA TYR A 62 2.69 -4.23 -2.61
C TYR A 62 2.63 -3.78 -1.15
N HIS A 63 3.38 -2.73 -0.82
CA HIS A 63 3.42 -2.17 0.54
C HIS A 63 2.07 -1.63 1.00
N GLU A 64 1.21 -1.22 0.08
CA GLU A 64 -0.13 -0.72 0.35
C GLU A 64 -0.99 -1.71 1.13
N LEU A 65 -0.84 -3.02 0.85
CA LEU A 65 -1.62 -4.08 1.50
C LEU A 65 -1.37 -4.20 3.00
N GLN A 66 -0.25 -3.66 3.50
CA GLN A 66 0.06 -3.64 4.93
C GLN A 66 -1.00 -2.91 5.75
N LYS A 67 -1.73 -1.96 5.14
CA LYS A 67 -2.80 -1.19 5.79
C LYS A 67 -4.00 -2.07 6.17
N LEU A 68 -4.21 -3.20 5.50
CA LEU A 68 -5.30 -4.12 5.83
C LEU A 68 -5.22 -4.70 7.25
N GLU A 69 -4.03 -4.73 7.87
CA GLU A 69 -3.91 -5.14 9.27
C GLU A 69 -4.61 -4.16 10.22
N MET A 70 -4.66 -2.86 9.87
CA MET A 70 -5.36 -1.85 10.67
C MET A 70 -6.88 -2.05 10.63
N ASP A 71 -7.40 -2.48 9.48
CA ASP A 71 -8.83 -2.74 9.29
C ASP A 71 -9.24 -4.10 9.87
N HIS A 72 -8.31 -5.06 9.93
CA HIS A 72 -8.57 -6.44 10.36
C HIS A 72 -7.53 -6.97 11.38
N PRO A 73 -7.30 -6.29 12.51
CA PRO A 73 -6.19 -6.60 13.44
C PRO A 73 -6.27 -8.00 14.07
N GLU A 74 -7.49 -8.56 14.20
CA GLU A 74 -7.74 -9.90 14.76
C GLU A 74 -7.56 -11.03 13.72
N ARG A 75 -7.40 -10.69 12.45
CA ARG A 75 -7.48 -11.65 11.33
C ARG A 75 -6.27 -11.63 10.42
N LEU A 76 -5.60 -10.50 10.31
CA LEU A 76 -4.44 -10.29 9.47
C LEU A 76 -3.25 -9.86 10.32
N SER A 77 -2.09 -10.38 10.01
CA SER A 77 -0.83 -9.96 10.62
C SER A 77 0.23 -9.80 9.54
N ASN A 78 0.84 -8.63 9.50
CA ASN A 78 1.96 -8.35 8.61
C ASN A 78 3.24 -9.04 9.10
N HIS A 79 3.99 -9.55 8.15
CA HIS A 79 5.30 -10.13 8.38
C HIS A 79 6.22 -9.74 7.22
N HIS A 80 7.51 -9.70 7.48
CA HIS A 80 8.51 -9.44 6.44
C HIS A 80 9.75 -10.33 6.63
N MET A 81 10.55 -10.45 5.58
CA MET A 81 11.87 -11.10 5.68
C MET A 81 12.82 -10.19 6.45
N ALA A 82 13.49 -10.76 7.46
CA ALA A 82 14.47 -10.00 8.23
C ALA A 82 15.68 -9.65 7.36
N ILE A 83 16.03 -8.37 7.41
CA ILE A 83 17.18 -7.80 6.70
C ILE A 83 17.95 -6.96 7.69
N GLU A 84 19.27 -7.15 7.73
CA GLU A 84 20.18 -6.33 8.51
C GLU A 84 20.95 -5.41 7.57
N ASP A 85 21.01 -4.13 7.90
CA ASP A 85 21.84 -3.17 7.17
C ASP A 85 23.25 -3.17 7.74
N HIS A 86 24.21 -3.58 6.95
CA HIS A 86 25.61 -3.48 7.31
C HIS A 86 26.33 -2.45 6.44
N ARG A 87 26.40 -1.19 6.93
CA ARG A 87 27.05 -0.05 6.24
C ARG A 87 26.43 0.25 4.85
N GLY A 88 25.11 0.20 4.74
CA GLY A 88 24.40 0.44 3.49
C GLY A 88 24.29 -0.79 2.56
N VAL A 89 24.76 -1.95 3.03
CA VAL A 89 24.66 -3.22 2.31
C VAL A 89 23.61 -4.10 3.01
N PRO A 90 22.49 -4.46 2.36
CA PRO A 90 21.48 -5.32 2.95
C PRO A 90 21.97 -6.78 3.04
N ILE A 91 21.89 -7.36 4.23
CA ILE A 91 22.14 -8.78 4.49
C ILE A 91 20.79 -9.46 4.73
N PHE A 92 20.42 -10.40 3.86
CA PHE A 92 19.17 -11.16 4.00
C PHE A 92 19.36 -12.29 5.00
N LEU A 93 18.57 -12.26 6.09
CA LEU A 93 18.73 -13.24 7.18
C LEU A 93 17.88 -14.51 6.99
N TYR A 94 17.06 -14.57 5.93
CA TYR A 94 16.23 -15.72 5.55
C TYR A 94 15.30 -16.24 6.66
N HIS A 95 14.85 -15.37 7.54
CA HIS A 95 13.79 -15.68 8.50
C HIS A 95 12.72 -14.60 8.51
N ILE A 96 11.50 -14.99 8.87
CA ILE A 96 10.33 -14.13 8.88
C ILE A 96 10.17 -13.50 10.27
N VAL A 97 9.94 -12.19 10.31
CA VAL A 97 9.66 -11.45 11.54
C VAL A 97 8.31 -10.74 11.44
N LYS A 98 7.66 -10.54 12.57
CA LYS A 98 6.39 -9.86 12.67
C LYS A 98 6.55 -8.36 12.43
N GLY A 99 5.60 -7.79 11.70
CA GLY A 99 5.51 -6.37 11.39
C GLY A 99 5.61 -6.08 9.89
N PRO A 100 5.24 -4.86 9.48
CA PRO A 100 5.34 -4.43 8.08
C PRO A 100 6.80 -4.25 7.65
N ALA A 101 7.08 -4.42 6.36
CA ALA A 101 8.37 -4.03 5.78
C ALA A 101 8.48 -2.50 5.72
N SER A 102 9.61 -1.96 6.17
CA SER A 102 9.82 -0.50 6.22
C SER A 102 10.33 0.08 4.90
N HIS A 103 11.09 -0.71 4.12
CA HIS A 103 11.78 -0.24 2.92
C HIS A 103 11.85 -1.36 1.86
N SER A 104 12.00 -0.95 0.60
CA SER A 104 12.39 -1.86 -0.47
C SER A 104 13.91 -1.80 -0.66
N TYR A 105 14.53 -2.93 -0.98
CA TYR A 105 15.97 -3.04 -1.17
C TYR A 105 16.38 -3.27 -2.63
N GLY A 106 15.45 -3.10 -3.58
CA GLY A 106 15.66 -3.38 -4.99
C GLY A 106 16.89 -2.68 -5.58
N ILE A 107 17.09 -1.38 -5.31
CA ILE A 107 18.24 -0.63 -5.80
C ILE A 107 19.55 -1.12 -5.15
N ALA A 108 19.53 -1.45 -3.85
CA ALA A 108 20.69 -1.98 -3.15
C ALA A 108 21.09 -3.36 -3.69
N VAL A 109 20.11 -4.22 -3.98
CA VAL A 109 20.34 -5.52 -4.62
C VAL A 109 20.90 -5.35 -6.03
N ALA A 110 20.38 -4.40 -6.82
CA ALA A 110 20.91 -4.09 -8.15
C ALA A 110 22.37 -3.64 -8.09
N GLN A 111 22.74 -2.82 -7.11
CA GLN A 111 24.12 -2.40 -6.87
C GLN A 111 25.03 -3.59 -6.53
N LEU A 112 24.57 -4.48 -5.63
CA LEU A 112 25.30 -5.70 -5.27
C LEU A 112 25.48 -6.66 -6.46
N ALA A 113 24.48 -6.69 -7.36
CA ALA A 113 24.56 -7.49 -8.60
C ALA A 113 25.49 -6.90 -9.68
N GLY A 114 26.11 -5.73 -9.42
CA GLY A 114 27.08 -5.12 -10.33
C GLY A 114 26.47 -4.21 -11.40
N VAL A 115 25.24 -3.71 -11.20
CA VAL A 115 24.69 -2.67 -12.07
C VAL A 115 25.56 -1.42 -11.99
N PRO A 116 25.92 -0.78 -13.11
CA PRO A 116 26.83 0.37 -13.15
C PRO A 116 26.38 1.50 -12.22
N GLU A 117 27.35 2.13 -11.51
CA GLU A 117 27.08 3.12 -10.48
C GLU A 117 26.26 4.33 -11.00
N ASN A 118 26.50 4.79 -12.23
CA ASN A 118 25.71 5.86 -12.83
C ASN A 118 24.22 5.50 -12.99
N VAL A 119 23.90 4.23 -13.24
CA VAL A 119 22.51 3.72 -13.32
C VAL A 119 21.89 3.70 -11.92
N ILE A 120 22.64 3.22 -10.92
CA ILE A 120 22.20 3.17 -9.52
C ILE A 120 21.90 4.57 -8.99
N VAL A 121 22.80 5.54 -9.20
CA VAL A 121 22.59 6.95 -8.80
C VAL A 121 21.32 7.51 -9.46
N ARG A 122 21.14 7.26 -10.75
CA ARG A 122 19.93 7.70 -11.46
C ARG A 122 18.66 7.04 -10.90
N ALA A 123 18.70 5.75 -10.62
CA ALA A 123 17.57 5.02 -10.04
C ALA A 123 17.16 5.59 -8.68
N ARG A 124 18.12 5.91 -7.80
CA ARG A 124 17.84 6.56 -6.50
C ARG A 124 17.18 7.93 -6.68
N THR A 125 17.66 8.75 -7.62
CA THR A 125 17.05 10.06 -7.93
C THR A 125 15.60 9.92 -8.41
N VAL A 126 15.34 8.95 -9.29
CA VAL A 126 13.98 8.68 -9.80
C VAL A 126 13.06 8.21 -8.67
N LEU A 127 13.53 7.28 -7.82
CA LEU A 127 12.76 6.77 -6.69
C LEU A 127 12.35 7.90 -5.74
N GLN A 128 13.29 8.77 -5.35
CA GLN A 128 13.01 9.94 -4.52
C GLN A 128 11.95 10.85 -5.12
N GLY A 129 12.00 11.07 -6.44
CA GLY A 129 11.00 11.86 -7.15
C GLY A 129 9.60 11.23 -7.11
N LEU A 130 9.51 9.91 -7.27
CA LEU A 130 8.25 9.17 -7.22
C LEU A 130 7.65 9.17 -5.80
N GLU A 131 8.46 8.92 -4.77
CA GLU A 131 8.04 8.94 -3.37
C GLU A 131 7.55 10.33 -2.95
N SER A 132 8.29 11.39 -3.32
CA SER A 132 7.90 12.78 -3.05
C SER A 132 6.57 13.15 -3.72
N SER A 133 6.32 12.66 -4.94
CA SER A 133 5.06 12.91 -5.66
C SER A 133 3.86 12.25 -4.98
N LEU A 134 4.03 11.06 -4.41
CA LEU A 134 3.00 10.36 -3.65
C LEU A 134 2.68 11.07 -2.32
N ASP A 135 3.70 11.60 -1.63
CA ASP A 135 3.54 12.37 -0.40
C ASP A 135 2.83 13.71 -0.63
N HIS A 136 3.04 14.36 -1.78
CA HIS A 136 2.38 15.62 -2.13
C HIS A 136 0.90 15.45 -2.45
N THR A 137 0.47 14.35 -3.06
CA THR A 137 -0.95 14.08 -3.36
C THR A 137 -1.77 13.81 -2.10
N SER A 138 -1.17 13.20 -1.08
CA SER A 138 -1.87 12.88 0.17
C SER A 138 -1.86 14.02 1.22
N LYS A 139 -0.90 14.95 1.14
CA LYS A 139 -0.72 16.04 2.13
C LYS A 139 -1.31 17.37 1.70
N ASN A 140 -1.36 17.68 0.41
CA ASN A 140 -1.80 19.01 -0.03
C ASN A 140 -3.30 19.24 0.15
N ASP A 141 -4.16 18.29 -0.20
CA ASP A 141 -5.62 18.49 -0.07
C ASP A 141 -6.07 18.63 1.39
N SER A 142 -5.55 17.82 2.30
CA SER A 142 -5.93 17.87 3.71
C SER A 142 -5.26 19.02 4.48
N SER A 143 -4.03 19.41 4.12
CA SER A 143 -3.27 20.49 4.77
C SER A 143 -3.81 21.88 4.40
N ASP A 144 -4.14 22.10 3.13
CA ASP A 144 -4.68 23.39 2.68
C ASP A 144 -6.12 23.58 3.12
N LEU A 145 -6.91 22.49 3.18
CA LEU A 145 -8.25 22.51 3.75
C LEU A 145 -8.22 22.82 5.26
N LYS A 146 -7.30 22.20 5.98
CA LYS A 146 -7.10 22.42 7.42
C LYS A 146 -6.66 23.86 7.71
N LYS A 147 -5.73 24.41 6.94
CA LYS A 147 -5.31 25.81 7.05
C LYS A 147 -6.45 26.76 6.72
N ALA A 148 -7.21 26.50 5.66
CA ALA A 148 -8.37 27.31 5.28
C ALA A 148 -9.44 27.31 6.39
N LEU A 149 -9.75 26.15 6.97
CA LEU A 149 -10.68 26.05 8.10
C LEU A 149 -10.15 26.73 9.38
N GLN A 150 -8.85 26.60 9.69
CA GLN A 150 -8.23 27.24 10.86
C GLN A 150 -8.15 28.77 10.73
N SER A 151 -8.08 29.32 9.52
CA SER A 151 -8.03 30.76 9.28
C SER A 151 -9.42 31.43 9.30
N LEU A 152 -10.51 30.66 9.34
CA LEU A 152 -11.88 31.18 9.41
C LEU A 152 -12.21 31.65 10.83
N ASN A 153 -12.52 32.93 10.95
CA ASN A 153 -13.09 33.47 12.20
C ASN A 153 -14.61 33.28 12.20
N ILE A 154 -15.06 32.18 12.79
CA ILE A 154 -16.45 31.74 12.81
C ILE A 154 -17.36 32.77 13.47
N GLU A 155 -16.88 33.55 14.46
CA GLU A 155 -17.64 34.54 15.21
C GLU A 155 -17.97 35.78 14.40
N SER A 156 -17.26 36.03 13.28
CA SER A 156 -17.46 37.19 12.41
C SER A 156 -18.21 36.86 11.11
N LEU A 157 -18.54 35.57 10.87
CA LEU A 157 -19.22 35.13 9.65
C LEU A 157 -20.74 35.27 9.74
N THR A 158 -21.35 35.84 8.73
CA THR A 158 -22.80 35.74 8.54
C THR A 158 -23.21 34.36 8.08
N PRO A 159 -24.46 33.90 8.32
CA PRO A 159 -24.92 32.58 7.87
C PRO A 159 -24.77 32.32 6.36
N ILE A 160 -24.92 33.37 5.54
CA ILE A 160 -24.78 33.29 4.08
C ILE A 160 -23.31 33.07 3.69
N GLU A 161 -22.38 33.77 4.32
CA GLU A 161 -20.96 33.62 4.10
C GLU A 161 -20.49 32.21 4.55
N ALA A 162 -20.97 31.71 5.68
CA ALA A 162 -20.66 30.34 6.15
C ALA A 162 -21.12 29.27 5.15
N LEU A 163 -22.32 29.40 4.58
CA LEU A 163 -22.82 28.53 3.52
C LEU A 163 -21.97 28.60 2.24
N GLY A 164 -21.51 29.79 1.87
CA GLY A 164 -20.61 30.01 0.73
C GLY A 164 -19.28 29.25 0.92
N TYR A 165 -18.65 29.42 2.08
CA TYR A 165 -17.42 28.70 2.42
C TYR A 165 -17.59 27.17 2.43
N LEU A 166 -18.70 26.66 2.97
CA LEU A 166 -19.00 25.23 2.95
C LEU A 166 -19.20 24.71 1.52
N ALA A 167 -19.85 25.45 0.65
CA ALA A 167 -20.02 25.09 -0.75
C ALA A 167 -18.68 25.06 -1.51
N ASP A 168 -17.77 26.01 -1.26
CA ASP A 168 -16.45 26.06 -1.87
C ASP A 168 -15.57 24.89 -1.40
N ILE A 169 -15.62 24.55 -0.11
CA ILE A 169 -14.94 23.38 0.45
C ILE A 169 -15.48 22.09 -0.19
N GLN A 170 -16.80 21.96 -0.29
CA GLN A 170 -17.43 20.79 -0.91
C GLN A 170 -17.06 20.63 -2.38
N LYS A 171 -16.94 21.74 -3.12
CA LYS A 171 -16.51 21.74 -4.52
C LYS A 171 -15.04 21.27 -4.66
N LYS A 172 -14.15 21.73 -3.78
CA LYS A 172 -12.74 21.30 -3.74
C LYS A 172 -12.56 19.83 -3.37
N LEU A 173 -13.45 19.26 -2.55
CA LEU A 173 -13.43 17.83 -2.18
C LEU A 173 -13.99 16.90 -3.27
N ARG A 174 -14.67 17.45 -4.29
CA ARG A 174 -15.25 16.69 -5.41
C ARG A 174 -14.41 16.77 -6.70
N SER A 175 -13.40 17.61 -6.75
CA SER A 175 -12.45 17.76 -7.88
C SER A 175 -11.24 16.90 -7.68
#